data_655609c72b6c1d96fa82d105964f327c
#
_entry.id   655609c72b6c1d96fa82d105964f327c
#
_cell.length_a   1.000
_cell.length_b   1.000
_cell.length_c   1.000
_cell.angle_alpha   90.00
_cell.angle_beta   90.00
_cell.angle_gamma   90.00
#
_symmetry.space_group_name_H-M   'P 1'
#
loop_
_entity.id
_entity.type
_entity.pdbx_description
1 polymer ?
#
loop_
_entity_poly.entity_id
_entity_poly.type
_entity_poly.pdbx_seq_one_letter_code
_entity_poly.pdbx_strand_id
1 'polypeptide(L)'
;MRNTMAMDKNMSRDTALMDIYRGMRPGEPPTVDAASALFDTLFFDSERYDLSAVGRVKMNMRLALDAEDTVRTLRREDIVACVKALVDLRDGRGDIDDIDHLGNRRVRSVGELMENQYRVGLLRMERAIKERMSSVEIDTVMPQDLINAKPAAAAVREFFGSSQLSQFMDQTNPLSEVTHKRRLSALGPGGLTRERAGFEVRDVHATHYGRMCPIETPEGPNIGLINSLATFARVNKYGFIETPYRKVVDGVVTDDVQYMSATEEMRHTVAQANAALDENGKFKNDLVSTRQNGDYTLAQSSAVDLIDVSPKQLVSVAASLIPFLENDDANRALMGSNMQRQAVPLLKAEAPLVGTGIEEVVARDSGAAIMAKRGGIIDQVDAQRIVIRATEDLELGDAGVDIYRMRKFQRSNQNTCINQRPLVKVGDYVRKGEVVADGPSTDIGELALGKNVVVAFMPWNGYNYEDSILISERIVRDDVFTSVH
;
A
#
# COMPACT_ATOMS: atom_id res chain seq x y z
N MET A 1 -19.38 -3.72 38.44
CA MET A 1 -20.53 -4.45 37.92
C MET A 1 -21.54 -4.88 38.98
N ARG A 2 -21.19 -5.71 39.96
CA ARG A 2 -22.17 -6.20 41.00
C ARG A 2 -22.90 -5.04 41.69
N ASN A 3 -22.19 -4.00 42.13
CA ASN A 3 -22.79 -2.84 42.76
C ASN A 3 -23.60 -1.98 41.79
N THR A 4 -23.17 -1.84 40.55
CA THR A 4 -23.90 -1.14 39.50
C THR A 4 -25.22 -1.85 39.21
N MET A 5 -25.20 -3.17 39.06
CA MET A 5 -26.40 -3.97 38.84
C MET A 5 -27.35 -3.94 40.06
N ALA A 6 -26.82 -3.88 41.28
CA ALA A 6 -27.61 -3.77 42.50
C ALA A 6 -28.28 -2.40 42.67
N MET A 7 -27.72 -1.34 42.05
CA MET A 7 -28.27 0.01 42.03
C MET A 7 -29.20 0.27 40.84
N ASP A 8 -29.26 -0.64 39.88
CA ASP A 8 -30.13 -0.52 38.73
C ASP A 8 -31.62 -0.67 39.15
N LYS A 9 -32.42 0.29 38.74
CA LYS A 9 -33.86 0.31 39.01
C LYS A 9 -34.68 -0.53 38.04
N ASN A 10 -34.05 -0.92 36.91
CA ASN A 10 -34.71 -1.66 35.86
C ASN A 10 -34.57 -3.16 36.08
N MET A 11 -35.60 -3.75 36.66
CA MET A 11 -35.67 -5.19 36.98
C MET A 11 -36.18 -6.06 35.82
N SER A 12 -36.74 -5.47 34.78
CA SER A 12 -37.27 -6.20 33.62
C SER A 12 -36.72 -5.68 32.31
N ARG A 13 -36.71 -6.54 31.27
CA ARG A 13 -36.31 -6.20 29.91
C ARG A 13 -37.09 -5.00 29.38
N ASP A 14 -38.41 -4.99 29.60
CA ASP A 14 -39.28 -3.96 29.03
C ASP A 14 -39.07 -2.59 29.65
N THR A 15 -38.82 -2.53 30.96
CA THR A 15 -38.44 -1.27 31.65
C THR A 15 -37.11 -0.74 31.17
N ALA A 16 -36.12 -1.61 30.97
CA ALA A 16 -34.82 -1.21 30.46
C ALA A 16 -34.90 -0.68 29.01
N LEU A 17 -35.68 -1.33 28.14
CA LEU A 17 -35.92 -0.87 26.76
C LEU A 17 -36.60 0.50 26.73
N MET A 18 -37.63 0.72 27.59
CA MET A 18 -38.31 2.02 27.70
C MET A 18 -37.38 3.12 28.19
N ASP A 19 -36.46 2.83 29.11
CA ASP A 19 -35.49 3.83 29.58
C ASP A 19 -34.43 4.16 28.52
N ILE A 20 -33.97 3.18 27.76
CA ILE A 20 -33.12 3.41 26.60
C ILE A 20 -33.83 4.28 25.57
N TYR A 21 -35.10 3.99 25.28
CA TYR A 21 -35.91 4.77 24.34
C TYR A 21 -36.06 6.23 24.78
N ARG A 22 -36.35 6.48 26.10
CA ARG A 22 -36.43 7.83 26.65
C ARG A 22 -35.11 8.61 26.53
N GLY A 23 -33.98 7.91 26.75
CA GLY A 23 -32.66 8.53 26.59
C GLY A 23 -32.34 8.92 25.15
N MET A 24 -32.80 8.14 24.16
CA MET A 24 -32.53 8.37 22.74
C MET A 24 -33.54 9.31 22.07
N ARG A 25 -34.80 9.30 22.51
CA ARG A 25 -35.89 10.15 21.99
C ARG A 25 -36.61 10.88 23.12
N PRO A 26 -35.98 11.90 23.69
CA PRO A 26 -36.60 12.70 24.75
C PRO A 26 -37.85 13.40 24.20
N GLY A 27 -38.96 13.25 24.92
CA GLY A 27 -40.25 13.89 24.57
C GLY A 27 -41.28 13.01 23.85
N GLU A 28 -40.92 11.81 23.41
CA GLU A 28 -41.89 10.84 22.87
C GLU A 28 -42.33 9.84 23.97
N PRO A 29 -43.65 9.51 24.07
CA PRO A 29 -44.08 8.50 25.04
C PRO A 29 -43.55 7.12 24.64
N PRO A 30 -42.84 6.42 25.54
CA PRO A 30 -42.30 5.10 25.23
C PRO A 30 -43.38 4.04 25.24
N THR A 31 -43.45 3.25 24.18
CA THR A 31 -44.20 1.99 24.14
C THR A 31 -43.19 0.84 24.05
N VAL A 32 -43.49 -0.31 24.60
CA VAL A 32 -42.61 -1.47 24.62
C VAL A 32 -42.25 -1.91 23.20
N ASP A 33 -43.24 -1.93 22.30
CA ASP A 33 -43.04 -2.33 20.90
C ASP A 33 -42.18 -1.35 20.13
N ALA A 34 -42.37 -0.04 20.30
CA ALA A 34 -41.56 0.99 19.66
C ALA A 34 -40.12 0.98 20.22
N ALA A 35 -39.95 0.74 21.51
CA ALA A 35 -38.63 0.65 22.14
C ALA A 35 -37.86 -0.59 21.68
N SER A 36 -38.53 -1.75 21.60
CA SER A 36 -37.91 -2.98 21.07
C SER A 36 -37.55 -2.82 19.60
N ALA A 37 -38.43 -2.30 18.77
CA ALA A 37 -38.19 -2.04 17.34
C ALA A 37 -37.00 -1.08 17.14
N LEU A 38 -36.92 0.00 17.94
CA LEU A 38 -35.77 0.95 17.87
C LEU A 38 -34.46 0.25 18.23
N PHE A 39 -34.45 -0.53 19.31
CA PHE A 39 -33.27 -1.22 19.78
C PHE A 39 -32.77 -2.29 18.79
N ASP A 40 -33.68 -3.09 18.25
CA ASP A 40 -33.38 -4.10 17.25
C ASP A 40 -32.85 -3.47 15.96
N THR A 41 -33.44 -2.36 15.52
CA THR A 41 -33.01 -1.60 14.34
C THR A 41 -31.61 -0.98 14.51
N LEU A 42 -31.23 -0.57 15.71
CA LEU A 42 -29.94 0.09 15.97
C LEU A 42 -28.75 -0.88 15.92
N PHE A 43 -28.92 -2.12 16.35
CA PHE A 43 -27.81 -3.03 16.59
C PHE A 43 -27.87 -4.34 15.82
N PHE A 44 -29.07 -4.82 15.47
CA PHE A 44 -29.28 -6.16 14.92
C PHE A 44 -29.83 -6.17 13.49
N ASP A 45 -30.27 -5.03 12.98
CA ASP A 45 -30.80 -4.91 11.63
C ASP A 45 -29.67 -4.75 10.60
N SER A 46 -29.58 -5.70 9.68
CA SER A 46 -28.58 -5.72 8.59
C SER A 46 -28.71 -4.56 7.58
N GLU A 47 -29.88 -3.92 7.50
CA GLU A 47 -30.08 -2.79 6.59
C GLU A 47 -29.51 -1.48 7.18
N ARG A 48 -29.42 -1.38 8.50
CA ARG A 48 -29.02 -0.15 9.21
C ARG A 48 -27.69 -0.24 9.96
N TYR A 49 -27.29 -1.43 10.34
CA TYR A 49 -26.03 -1.66 11.04
C TYR A 49 -25.13 -2.60 10.25
N ASP A 50 -23.91 -2.14 9.96
CA ASP A 50 -22.88 -2.92 9.28
C ASP A 50 -21.55 -2.75 9.98
N LEU A 51 -21.13 -3.79 10.69
CA LEU A 51 -19.81 -3.87 11.32
C LEU A 51 -18.68 -3.98 10.31
N SER A 52 -18.98 -4.38 9.09
CA SER A 52 -18.08 -4.84 8.04
C SER A 52 -17.32 -6.15 8.39
N ALA A 53 -16.79 -6.82 7.40
CA ALA A 53 -15.97 -8.02 7.62
C ALA A 53 -14.72 -7.70 8.46
N VAL A 54 -14.11 -6.53 8.23
CA VAL A 54 -12.93 -6.06 8.99
C VAL A 54 -13.26 -5.90 10.47
N GLY A 55 -14.38 -5.24 10.79
CA GLY A 55 -14.83 -5.04 12.16
C GLY A 55 -15.11 -6.38 12.86
N ARG A 56 -15.73 -7.34 12.16
CA ARG A 56 -16.00 -8.67 12.70
C ARG A 56 -14.71 -9.42 13.02
N VAL A 57 -13.76 -9.48 12.10
CA VAL A 57 -12.46 -10.13 12.29
C VAL A 57 -11.68 -9.51 13.47
N LYS A 58 -11.64 -8.18 13.54
CA LYS A 58 -10.97 -7.47 14.66
C LYS A 58 -11.65 -7.74 15.99
N MET A 59 -12.97 -7.75 16.04
CA MET A 59 -13.73 -8.07 17.24
C MET A 59 -13.48 -9.51 17.69
N ASN A 60 -13.50 -10.46 16.76
CA ASN A 60 -13.21 -11.86 17.05
C ASN A 60 -11.79 -12.05 17.63
N MET A 61 -10.79 -11.40 17.00
CA MET A 61 -9.40 -11.46 17.48
C MET A 61 -9.23 -10.87 18.88
N ARG A 62 -9.84 -9.70 19.13
CA ARG A 62 -9.66 -8.98 20.41
C ARG A 62 -10.41 -9.61 21.58
N LEU A 63 -11.60 -10.11 21.32
CA LEU A 63 -12.51 -10.63 22.35
C LEU A 63 -12.54 -12.17 22.42
N ALA A 64 -11.70 -12.83 21.62
CA ALA A 64 -11.66 -14.29 21.47
C ALA A 64 -13.05 -14.90 21.18
N LEU A 65 -13.74 -14.31 20.21
CA LEU A 65 -15.05 -14.75 19.77
C LEU A 65 -14.93 -15.65 18.55
N ASP A 66 -15.83 -16.62 18.45
CA ASP A 66 -15.91 -17.57 17.34
C ASP A 66 -17.15 -17.27 16.49
N ALA A 67 -17.13 -16.12 15.80
CA ALA A 67 -18.20 -15.74 14.87
C ALA A 67 -17.67 -15.80 13.45
N GLU A 68 -18.51 -16.27 12.50
CA GLU A 68 -18.17 -16.24 11.08
C GLU A 68 -17.97 -14.81 10.57
N ASP A 69 -17.04 -14.62 9.64
CA ASP A 69 -16.74 -13.31 9.01
C ASP A 69 -17.94 -12.75 8.23
N THR A 70 -18.91 -13.59 7.89
CA THR A 70 -20.16 -13.24 7.19
C THR A 70 -21.17 -12.53 8.09
N VAL A 71 -21.05 -12.65 9.42
CA VAL A 71 -21.95 -12.01 10.37
C VAL A 71 -21.57 -10.55 10.56
N ARG A 72 -22.28 -9.66 9.89
CA ARG A 72 -22.00 -8.21 9.83
C ARG A 72 -22.79 -7.38 10.84
N THR A 73 -23.74 -7.97 11.57
CA THR A 73 -24.50 -7.34 12.64
C THR A 73 -23.94 -7.74 14.02
N LEU A 74 -24.22 -6.96 15.04
CA LEU A 74 -23.86 -7.33 16.42
C LEU A 74 -24.68 -8.54 16.89
N ARG A 75 -24.08 -9.33 17.78
CA ARG A 75 -24.75 -10.38 18.55
C ARG A 75 -24.76 -9.97 20.02
N ARG A 76 -25.63 -10.58 20.82
CA ARG A 76 -25.72 -10.31 22.26
C ARG A 76 -24.41 -10.67 22.97
N GLU A 77 -23.78 -11.78 22.56
CA GLU A 77 -22.47 -12.25 23.05
C GLU A 77 -21.38 -11.20 22.83
N ASP A 78 -21.40 -10.51 21.69
CA ASP A 78 -20.43 -9.47 21.35
C ASP A 78 -20.51 -8.30 22.34
N ILE A 79 -21.72 -7.87 22.71
CA ILE A 79 -21.95 -6.79 23.69
C ILE A 79 -21.44 -7.20 25.07
N VAL A 80 -21.78 -8.42 25.51
CA VAL A 80 -21.35 -8.95 26.81
C VAL A 80 -19.82 -9.07 26.87
N ALA A 81 -19.18 -9.55 25.79
CA ALA A 81 -17.73 -9.68 25.71
C ALA A 81 -17.04 -8.30 25.74
N CYS A 82 -17.58 -7.30 25.04
CA CYS A 82 -17.06 -5.92 25.11
C CYS A 82 -17.13 -5.35 26.53
N VAL A 83 -18.27 -5.51 27.21
CA VAL A 83 -18.43 -5.03 28.61
C VAL A 83 -17.47 -5.76 29.54
N LYS A 84 -17.29 -7.08 29.35
CA LYS A 84 -16.34 -7.86 30.13
C LYS A 84 -14.91 -7.35 29.95
N ALA A 85 -14.48 -7.14 28.70
CA ALA A 85 -13.14 -6.62 28.38
C ALA A 85 -12.90 -5.25 29.01
N LEU A 86 -13.89 -4.34 28.97
CA LEU A 86 -13.79 -3.02 29.62
C LEU A 86 -13.67 -3.10 31.14
N VAL A 87 -14.38 -4.02 31.78
CA VAL A 87 -14.27 -4.26 33.24
C VAL A 87 -12.92 -4.84 33.58
N ASP A 88 -12.42 -5.80 32.81
CA ASP A 88 -11.12 -6.42 33.02
C ASP A 88 -9.99 -5.39 32.89
N LEU A 89 -10.04 -4.51 31.87
CA LEU A 89 -9.10 -3.39 31.70
C LEU A 89 -9.13 -2.42 32.90
N ARG A 90 -10.34 -2.07 33.39
CA ARG A 90 -10.47 -1.23 34.59
C ARG A 90 -9.88 -1.86 35.82
N ASP A 91 -9.95 -3.17 35.96
CA ASP A 91 -9.39 -3.92 37.05
C ASP A 91 -7.88 -4.22 36.91
N GLY A 92 -7.25 -3.65 35.84
CA GLY A 92 -5.82 -3.83 35.56
C GLY A 92 -5.47 -5.18 34.93
N ARG A 93 -6.45 -5.86 34.33
CA ARG A 93 -6.27 -7.12 33.60
C ARG A 93 -6.31 -6.87 32.09
N GLY A 94 -5.21 -7.19 31.42
CA GLY A 94 -5.06 -6.96 30.00
C GLY A 94 -4.42 -5.62 29.66
N ASP A 95 -4.11 -5.42 28.39
CA ASP A 95 -3.42 -4.26 27.87
C ASP A 95 -4.35 -3.37 27.06
N ILE A 96 -4.11 -2.06 27.12
CA ILE A 96 -4.81 -1.08 26.29
C ILE A 96 -4.27 -1.20 24.86
N ASP A 97 -5.16 -1.14 23.87
CA ASP A 97 -4.77 -1.18 22.46
C ASP A 97 -3.90 0.02 22.10
N ASP A 98 -2.78 -0.24 21.44
CA ASP A 98 -1.95 0.79 20.86
C ASP A 98 -2.59 1.27 19.54
N ILE A 99 -2.92 2.56 19.47
CA ILE A 99 -3.58 3.18 18.30
C ILE A 99 -2.64 3.18 17.09
N ASP A 100 -1.33 3.31 17.30
CA ASP A 100 -0.34 3.41 16.22
C ASP A 100 0.16 2.06 15.70
N HIS A 101 -0.25 0.97 16.36
CA HIS A 101 0.06 -0.38 15.93
C HIS A 101 -0.59 -0.70 14.57
N LEU A 102 0.18 -1.19 13.59
CA LEU A 102 -0.34 -1.50 12.23
C LEU A 102 -1.37 -2.63 12.20
N GLY A 103 -1.52 -3.39 13.27
CA GLY A 103 -2.67 -4.28 13.46
C GLY A 103 -3.98 -3.54 13.71
N ASN A 104 -3.96 -2.28 14.11
CA ASN A 104 -5.12 -1.42 14.38
C ASN A 104 -5.33 -0.35 13.31
N ARG A 105 -4.33 -0.10 12.46
CA ARG A 105 -4.37 0.84 11.34
C ARG A 105 -4.40 0.05 10.05
N ARG A 106 -5.39 0.29 9.22
CA ARG A 106 -5.53 -0.37 7.93
C ARG A 106 -5.40 0.59 6.76
N VAL A 107 -5.05 0.09 5.61
CA VAL A 107 -4.98 0.82 4.35
C VAL A 107 -6.30 0.65 3.61
N ARG A 108 -6.88 1.77 3.16
CA ARG A 108 -8.00 1.78 2.24
C ARG A 108 -7.48 1.98 0.83
N SER A 109 -7.65 0.98 -0.02
CA SER A 109 -7.27 1.06 -1.43
C SER A 109 -8.20 1.96 -2.23
N VAL A 110 -7.81 2.31 -3.45
CA VAL A 110 -8.63 3.12 -4.37
C VAL A 110 -9.99 2.47 -4.64
N GLY A 111 -10.07 1.14 -4.72
CA GLY A 111 -11.31 0.42 -4.94
C GLY A 111 -12.32 0.65 -3.82
N GLU A 112 -11.91 0.59 -2.57
CA GLU A 112 -12.77 0.84 -1.41
C GLU A 112 -13.22 2.30 -1.34
N LEU A 113 -12.31 3.25 -1.60
CA LEU A 113 -12.65 4.68 -1.62
C LEU A 113 -13.65 5.02 -2.74
N MET A 114 -13.46 4.42 -3.92
CA MET A 114 -14.37 4.58 -5.04
C MET A 114 -15.73 3.92 -4.77
N GLU A 115 -15.76 2.73 -4.16
CA GLU A 115 -17.00 2.05 -3.76
C GLU A 115 -17.84 2.92 -2.83
N ASN A 116 -17.21 3.51 -1.80
CA ASN A 116 -17.90 4.38 -0.87
C ASN A 116 -18.53 5.59 -1.58
N GLN A 117 -17.82 6.20 -2.52
CA GLN A 117 -18.32 7.33 -3.28
C GLN A 117 -19.42 6.92 -4.28
N TYR A 118 -19.25 5.76 -4.92
CA TYR A 118 -20.28 5.20 -5.80
C TYR A 118 -21.57 4.89 -5.05
N ARG A 119 -21.48 4.35 -3.84
CA ARG A 119 -22.63 4.12 -2.94
C ARG A 119 -23.41 5.40 -2.67
N VAL A 120 -22.72 6.53 -2.41
CA VAL A 120 -23.35 7.85 -2.24
C VAL A 120 -24.08 8.25 -3.53
N GLY A 121 -23.50 8.01 -4.69
CA GLY A 121 -24.12 8.23 -5.99
C GLY A 121 -25.39 7.42 -6.20
N LEU A 122 -25.38 6.13 -5.82
CA LEU A 122 -26.55 5.26 -5.88
C LEU A 122 -27.68 5.71 -4.94
N LEU A 123 -27.35 6.14 -3.72
CA LEU A 123 -28.34 6.68 -2.78
C LEU A 123 -29.01 7.96 -3.30
N ARG A 124 -28.25 8.83 -3.98
CA ARG A 124 -28.80 10.02 -4.65
C ARG A 124 -29.73 9.61 -5.80
N MET A 125 -29.36 8.60 -6.57
CA MET A 125 -30.17 8.06 -7.66
C MET A 125 -31.47 7.42 -7.14
N GLU A 126 -31.38 6.63 -6.08
CA GLU A 126 -32.55 6.01 -5.42
C GLU A 126 -33.56 7.07 -4.97
N ARG A 127 -33.10 8.14 -4.31
CA ARG A 127 -33.99 9.26 -3.91
C ARG A 127 -34.70 9.90 -5.09
N ALA A 128 -33.96 10.17 -6.17
CA ALA A 128 -34.52 10.75 -7.38
C ALA A 128 -35.56 9.83 -8.05
N ILE A 129 -35.33 8.50 -8.02
CA ILE A 129 -36.29 7.53 -8.51
C ILE A 129 -37.57 7.52 -7.65
N LYS A 130 -37.43 7.50 -6.32
CA LYS A 130 -38.59 7.57 -5.40
C LYS A 130 -39.41 8.84 -5.58
N GLU A 131 -38.78 9.99 -5.76
CA GLU A 131 -39.46 11.26 -6.06
C GLU A 131 -40.19 11.20 -7.38
N ARG A 132 -39.62 10.64 -8.44
CA ARG A 132 -40.31 10.48 -9.73
C ARG A 132 -41.45 9.49 -9.65
N MET A 133 -41.30 8.37 -8.98
CA MET A 133 -42.35 7.39 -8.80
C MET A 133 -43.57 7.99 -8.07
N SER A 134 -43.37 8.94 -7.14
CA SER A 134 -44.47 9.61 -6.44
C SER A 134 -45.16 10.67 -7.28
N SER A 135 -44.56 11.14 -8.38
CA SER A 135 -45.07 12.23 -9.23
C SER A 135 -45.69 11.75 -10.56
N VAL A 136 -45.55 10.49 -10.91
CA VAL A 136 -45.96 9.93 -12.22
C VAL A 136 -46.91 8.73 -12.04
N GLU A 137 -47.84 8.52 -12.98
CA GLU A 137 -48.70 7.35 -13.01
C GLU A 137 -47.87 6.10 -13.37
N ILE A 138 -47.79 5.16 -12.41
CA ILE A 138 -46.90 3.97 -12.48
C ILE A 138 -47.29 3.04 -13.65
N ASP A 139 -48.58 3.00 -14.05
CA ASP A 139 -49.07 2.10 -15.08
C ASP A 139 -48.61 2.45 -16.51
N THR A 140 -48.09 3.67 -16.73
CA THR A 140 -47.71 4.17 -18.07
C THR A 140 -46.21 4.37 -18.24
N VAL A 141 -45.40 4.26 -17.18
CA VAL A 141 -44.00 4.63 -17.16
C VAL A 141 -43.06 3.41 -17.33
N MET A 142 -42.11 3.53 -18.24
CA MET A 142 -41.08 2.52 -18.41
C MET A 142 -39.93 2.73 -17.39
N PRO A 143 -39.27 1.67 -16.92
CA PRO A 143 -38.13 1.79 -15.98
C PRO A 143 -37.04 2.76 -16.48
N GLN A 144 -36.82 2.86 -17.78
CA GLN A 144 -35.84 3.76 -18.40
C GLN A 144 -36.18 5.24 -18.17
N ASP A 145 -37.44 5.59 -18.03
CA ASP A 145 -37.89 6.98 -17.79
C ASP A 145 -37.69 7.39 -16.32
N LEU A 146 -37.67 6.42 -15.41
CA LEU A 146 -37.48 6.63 -13.98
C LEU A 146 -36.00 6.70 -13.61
N ILE A 147 -35.14 5.90 -14.26
CA ILE A 147 -33.76 5.73 -13.91
C ILE A 147 -32.89 6.80 -14.60
N ASN A 148 -32.16 7.58 -13.79
CA ASN A 148 -31.17 8.53 -14.27
C ASN A 148 -29.77 8.15 -13.71
N ALA A 149 -28.86 7.76 -14.58
CA ALA A 149 -27.49 7.38 -14.20
C ALA A 149 -26.57 8.57 -13.88
N LYS A 150 -26.99 9.81 -14.17
CA LYS A 150 -26.18 11.01 -13.98
C LYS A 150 -25.66 11.20 -12.54
N PRO A 151 -26.43 10.96 -11.46
CA PRO A 151 -25.94 11.10 -10.07
C PRO A 151 -24.80 10.16 -9.74
N ALA A 152 -24.86 8.91 -10.20
CA ALA A 152 -23.79 7.93 -10.00
C ALA A 152 -22.52 8.31 -10.79
N ALA A 153 -22.68 8.68 -12.07
CA ALA A 153 -21.56 9.15 -12.90
C ALA A 153 -20.93 10.43 -12.35
N ALA A 154 -21.74 11.36 -11.82
CA ALA A 154 -21.28 12.59 -11.19
C ALA A 154 -20.45 12.30 -9.92
N ALA A 155 -20.88 11.36 -9.09
CA ALA A 155 -20.18 10.98 -7.86
C ALA A 155 -18.79 10.37 -8.17
N VAL A 156 -18.69 9.50 -9.18
CA VAL A 156 -17.41 8.93 -9.63
C VAL A 156 -16.49 10.02 -10.20
N ARG A 157 -17.03 10.93 -11.01
CA ARG A 157 -16.26 12.06 -11.57
C ARG A 157 -15.79 13.01 -10.47
N GLU A 158 -16.60 13.27 -9.47
CA GLU A 158 -16.26 14.09 -8.30
C GLU A 158 -15.09 13.47 -7.52
N PHE A 159 -15.12 12.15 -7.32
CA PHE A 159 -14.03 11.45 -6.65
C PHE A 159 -12.69 11.60 -7.39
N PHE A 160 -12.64 11.28 -8.68
CA PHE A 160 -11.38 11.37 -9.44
C PHE A 160 -10.92 12.83 -9.71
N GLY A 161 -11.83 13.79 -9.76
CA GLY A 161 -11.52 15.18 -10.05
C GLY A 161 -11.22 16.06 -8.83
N SER A 162 -11.79 15.75 -7.67
CA SER A 162 -11.77 16.65 -6.50
C SER A 162 -11.28 16.01 -5.20
N SER A 163 -11.06 14.68 -5.18
CA SER A 163 -10.57 14.01 -3.97
C SER A 163 -9.11 14.38 -3.71
N GLN A 164 -8.79 14.63 -2.43
CA GLN A 164 -7.41 14.88 -1.99
C GLN A 164 -6.47 13.69 -2.26
N LEU A 165 -7.00 12.46 -2.31
CA LEU A 165 -6.25 11.24 -2.54
C LEU A 165 -6.09 10.90 -4.03
N SER A 166 -6.93 11.47 -4.90
CA SER A 166 -6.74 11.38 -6.34
C SER A 166 -5.84 12.53 -6.79
N GLN A 167 -4.60 12.20 -7.14
CA GLN A 167 -3.55 13.17 -7.43
C GLN A 167 -3.04 13.01 -8.86
N PHE A 168 -2.49 14.09 -9.40
CA PHE A 168 -1.76 14.06 -10.65
C PHE A 168 -0.49 13.23 -10.48
N MET A 169 -0.31 12.20 -11.31
CA MET A 169 0.81 11.26 -11.16
C MET A 169 2.15 11.95 -11.36
N ASP A 170 3.06 11.72 -10.41
CA ASP A 170 4.47 12.10 -10.57
C ASP A 170 5.13 11.19 -11.61
N GLN A 171 5.48 11.74 -12.75
CA GLN A 171 5.92 11.03 -13.95
C GLN A 171 7.27 11.57 -14.47
N THR A 172 8.09 12.08 -13.60
CA THR A 172 9.43 12.59 -13.95
C THR A 172 10.32 11.48 -14.51
N ASN A 173 10.32 10.33 -13.84
CA ASN A 173 11.06 9.12 -14.24
C ASN A 173 10.28 7.87 -13.82
N PRO A 174 10.66 6.66 -14.28
CA PRO A 174 9.97 5.43 -13.90
C PRO A 174 9.91 5.17 -12.39
N LEU A 175 10.95 5.52 -11.66
CA LEU A 175 11.00 5.37 -10.20
C LEU A 175 9.97 6.26 -9.50
N SER A 176 9.79 7.50 -9.97
CA SER A 176 8.79 8.41 -9.38
C SER A 176 7.36 7.90 -9.56
N GLU A 177 7.06 7.27 -10.68
CA GLU A 177 5.76 6.61 -10.91
C GLU A 177 5.52 5.45 -9.93
N VAL A 178 6.48 4.56 -9.79
CA VAL A 178 6.38 3.40 -8.88
C VAL A 178 6.22 3.85 -7.43
N THR A 179 7.04 4.79 -6.98
CA THR A 179 6.99 5.29 -5.61
C THR A 179 5.69 6.04 -5.30
N HIS A 180 5.16 6.80 -6.27
CA HIS A 180 3.88 7.48 -6.12
C HIS A 180 2.71 6.50 -5.97
N LYS A 181 2.70 5.41 -6.75
CA LYS A 181 1.67 4.36 -6.68
C LYS A 181 1.73 3.54 -5.39
N ARG A 182 2.90 3.44 -4.74
CA ARG A 182 3.11 2.72 -3.48
C ARG A 182 3.05 3.61 -2.23
N ARG A 183 2.54 4.82 -2.35
CA ARG A 183 2.47 5.79 -1.26
C ARG A 183 1.31 5.50 -0.32
N LEU A 184 1.59 5.63 0.98
CA LEU A 184 0.62 5.50 2.07
C LEU A 184 0.42 6.87 2.70
N SER A 185 -0.79 7.41 2.63
CA SER A 185 -1.13 8.71 3.21
C SER A 185 -2.03 8.54 4.43
N ALA A 186 -1.69 9.21 5.53
CA ALA A 186 -2.56 9.31 6.70
C ALA A 186 -3.60 10.45 6.59
N LEU A 187 -3.50 11.25 5.54
CA LEU A 187 -4.36 12.41 5.26
C LEU A 187 -5.59 12.01 4.44
N GLY A 188 -6.53 12.93 4.31
CA GLY A 188 -7.68 12.77 3.44
C GLY A 188 -8.98 12.40 4.15
N PRO A 189 -10.04 12.05 3.42
CA PRO A 189 -11.34 11.71 3.98
C PRO A 189 -11.26 10.54 4.96
N GLY A 190 -11.69 10.75 6.20
CA GLY A 190 -11.62 9.77 7.28
C GLY A 190 -10.21 9.57 7.86
N GLY A 191 -9.22 10.39 7.47
CA GLY A 191 -7.87 10.42 8.00
C GLY A 191 -7.62 11.61 8.91
N LEU A 192 -6.34 11.89 9.14
CA LEU A 192 -5.86 12.99 9.99
C LEU A 192 -5.79 14.32 9.20
N THR A 193 -5.81 15.44 9.94
CA THR A 193 -5.41 16.74 9.40
C THR A 193 -4.01 17.08 9.89
N ARG A 194 -3.22 17.83 9.11
CA ARG A 194 -1.83 18.18 9.45
C ARG A 194 -1.71 18.84 10.81
N GLU A 195 -2.62 19.74 11.12
CA GLU A 195 -2.61 20.55 12.34
C GLU A 195 -2.93 19.73 13.59
N ARG A 196 -3.70 18.63 13.43
CA ARG A 196 -4.11 17.74 14.52
C ARG A 196 -3.19 16.54 14.72
N ALA A 197 -2.26 16.32 13.79
CA ALA A 197 -1.33 15.22 13.87
C ALA A 197 -0.19 15.54 14.84
N GLY A 198 -0.16 14.88 15.99
CA GLY A 198 0.92 14.96 16.98
C GLY A 198 2.19 14.24 16.53
N PHE A 199 3.22 14.26 17.37
CA PHE A 199 4.49 13.55 17.09
C PHE A 199 4.31 12.04 17.08
N GLU A 200 3.47 11.49 17.93
CA GLU A 200 3.25 10.03 18.07
C GLU A 200 2.84 9.36 16.76
N VAL A 201 1.94 9.99 15.98
CA VAL A 201 1.49 9.48 14.67
C VAL A 201 2.55 9.61 13.58
N ARG A 202 3.55 10.48 13.77
CA ARG A 202 4.62 10.75 12.80
C ARG A 202 5.87 9.89 13.05
N ASP A 203 5.96 9.31 14.23
CA ASP A 203 7.10 8.48 14.63
C ASP A 203 7.06 7.11 13.96
N VAL A 204 8.22 6.47 13.92
CA VAL A 204 8.36 5.09 13.44
C VAL A 204 7.98 4.13 14.57
N HIS A 205 6.95 3.33 14.32
CA HIS A 205 6.50 2.29 15.25
C HIS A 205 7.21 0.96 14.97
N ALA A 206 7.40 0.11 15.98
CA ALA A 206 8.04 -1.20 15.82
C ALA A 206 7.35 -2.09 14.77
N THR A 207 6.03 -1.98 14.62
CA THR A 207 5.24 -2.73 13.62
C THR A 207 5.43 -2.26 12.19
N HIS A 208 6.14 -1.15 11.96
CA HIS A 208 6.50 -0.68 10.63
C HIS A 208 7.54 -1.58 9.95
N TYR A 209 8.24 -2.40 10.72
CA TYR A 209 9.25 -3.32 10.20
C TYR A 209 8.69 -4.21 9.09
N GLY A 210 9.31 -4.15 7.91
CA GLY A 210 8.90 -4.90 6.73
C GLY A 210 7.58 -4.47 6.08
N ARG A 211 6.88 -3.45 6.62
CA ARG A 211 5.57 -2.97 6.13
C ARG A 211 5.63 -1.55 5.60
N MET A 212 6.18 -0.63 6.36
CA MET A 212 6.34 0.78 5.98
C MET A 212 7.81 1.15 6.08
N CYS A 213 8.34 1.82 5.05
CA CYS A 213 9.73 2.27 5.07
C CYS A 213 9.95 3.33 6.17
N PRO A 214 10.95 3.15 7.04
CA PRO A 214 11.25 4.13 8.09
C PRO A 214 12.00 5.36 7.57
N ILE A 215 12.51 5.33 6.34
CA ILE A 215 13.40 6.35 5.76
C ILE A 215 12.62 7.25 4.79
N GLU A 216 11.86 6.68 3.85
CA GLU A 216 11.22 7.43 2.78
C GLU A 216 9.95 8.14 3.28
N THR A 217 10.07 9.45 3.53
CA THR A 217 8.96 10.34 3.89
C THR A 217 9.28 11.75 3.36
N PRO A 218 8.30 12.60 3.06
CA PRO A 218 8.55 13.99 2.70
C PRO A 218 9.26 14.76 3.83
N GLU A 219 10.05 15.75 3.44
CA GLU A 219 10.56 16.77 4.36
C GLU A 219 9.53 17.88 4.53
N GLY A 220 9.36 18.38 5.75
CA GLY A 220 8.45 19.49 6.04
C GLY A 220 7.16 19.07 6.74
N PRO A 221 6.02 19.78 6.51
CA PRO A 221 4.80 19.63 7.30
C PRO A 221 4.16 18.23 7.26
N ASN A 222 4.42 17.47 6.21
CA ASN A 222 3.88 16.14 5.99
C ASN A 222 4.79 15.00 6.46
N ILE A 223 5.88 15.32 7.17
CA ILE A 223 6.81 14.29 7.66
C ILE A 223 6.08 13.27 8.52
N GLY A 224 6.31 11.98 8.28
CA GLY A 224 5.67 10.88 8.99
C GLY A 224 4.19 10.65 8.69
N LEU A 225 3.51 11.57 7.97
CA LEU A 225 2.11 11.42 7.56
C LEU A 225 1.96 10.81 6.17
N ILE A 226 2.97 10.94 5.34
CA ILE A 226 3.04 10.32 4.01
C ILE A 226 4.24 9.39 4.01
N ASN A 227 3.98 8.12 3.92
CA ASN A 227 4.99 7.06 3.97
C ASN A 227 4.94 6.21 2.69
N SER A 228 5.93 5.36 2.51
CA SER A 228 6.00 4.42 1.39
C SER A 228 5.90 2.99 1.88
N LEU A 229 5.19 2.15 1.12
CA LEU A 229 5.10 0.72 1.36
C LEU A 229 6.48 0.07 1.20
N ALA A 230 6.85 -0.82 2.11
CA ALA A 230 8.10 -1.57 2.01
C ALA A 230 8.12 -2.48 0.77
N THR A 231 9.32 -2.83 0.31
CA THR A 231 9.52 -3.51 -0.99
C THR A 231 8.72 -4.79 -1.13
N PHE A 232 8.71 -5.66 -0.13
CA PHE A 232 8.01 -6.96 -0.18
C PHE A 232 6.65 -6.95 0.52
N ALA A 233 6.22 -5.82 1.07
CA ALA A 233 4.94 -5.69 1.74
C ALA A 233 3.76 -5.71 0.74
N ARG A 234 2.67 -6.28 1.18
CA ARG A 234 1.39 -6.26 0.45
C ARG A 234 0.24 -5.94 1.38
N VAL A 235 -0.89 -5.54 0.83
CA VAL A 235 -2.13 -5.27 1.57
C VAL A 235 -3.05 -6.48 1.42
N ASN A 236 -3.54 -7.01 2.55
CA ASN A 236 -4.45 -8.15 2.54
C ASN A 236 -5.90 -7.73 2.19
N LYS A 237 -6.80 -8.72 2.08
CA LYS A 237 -8.23 -8.51 1.75
C LYS A 237 -8.97 -7.61 2.76
N TYR A 238 -8.45 -7.48 3.98
CA TYR A 238 -9.03 -6.63 5.02
C TYR A 238 -8.39 -5.23 5.10
N GLY A 239 -7.34 -4.98 4.33
CA GLY A 239 -6.61 -3.72 4.32
C GLY A 239 -5.41 -3.65 5.27
N PHE A 240 -5.06 -4.72 5.97
CA PHE A 240 -3.85 -4.74 6.80
C PHE A 240 -2.61 -5.04 5.96
N ILE A 241 -1.49 -4.41 6.32
CA ILE A 241 -0.22 -4.62 5.64
C ILE A 241 0.42 -5.89 6.17
N GLU A 242 0.78 -6.78 5.26
CA GLU A 242 1.46 -8.04 5.53
C GLU A 242 2.88 -8.01 4.98
N THR A 243 3.78 -8.70 5.65
CA THR A 243 5.17 -8.87 5.22
C THR A 243 5.51 -10.36 5.14
N PRO A 244 6.38 -10.78 4.19
CA PRO A 244 6.74 -12.18 4.05
C PRO A 244 7.81 -12.61 5.05
N TYR A 245 7.68 -13.82 5.57
CA TYR A 245 8.66 -14.51 6.39
C TYR A 245 8.85 -15.93 5.90
N ARG A 246 10.06 -16.48 6.06
CA ARG A 246 10.34 -17.89 5.81
C ARG A 246 10.17 -18.65 7.12
N LYS A 247 9.52 -19.80 7.05
CA LYS A 247 9.27 -20.65 8.21
C LYS A 247 10.54 -21.40 8.62
N VAL A 248 10.78 -21.47 9.91
CA VAL A 248 11.85 -22.24 10.52
C VAL A 248 11.25 -23.45 11.27
N VAL A 249 11.81 -24.63 11.03
CA VAL A 249 11.40 -25.85 11.73
C VAL A 249 12.66 -26.49 12.32
N ASP A 250 12.67 -26.67 13.64
CA ASP A 250 13.80 -27.25 14.38
C ASP A 250 15.16 -26.65 14.08
N GLY A 251 15.19 -25.30 13.90
CA GLY A 251 16.41 -24.56 13.59
C GLY A 251 16.89 -24.67 12.14
N VAL A 252 16.05 -25.20 11.24
CA VAL A 252 16.30 -25.26 9.79
C VAL A 252 15.32 -24.36 9.06
N VAL A 253 15.84 -23.47 8.23
CA VAL A 253 15.05 -22.55 7.41
C VAL A 253 14.46 -23.32 6.21
N THR A 254 13.15 -23.21 6.04
CA THR A 254 12.44 -23.79 4.89
C THR A 254 12.24 -22.77 3.78
N ASP A 255 11.86 -23.23 2.59
CA ASP A 255 11.48 -22.36 1.48
C ASP A 255 10.00 -21.93 1.51
N ASP A 256 9.26 -22.34 2.55
CA ASP A 256 7.88 -21.93 2.76
C ASP A 256 7.82 -20.46 3.20
N VAL A 257 7.23 -19.61 2.34
CA VAL A 257 7.09 -18.18 2.58
C VAL A 257 5.65 -17.88 3.00
N GLN A 258 5.49 -17.36 4.21
CA GLN A 258 4.21 -16.96 4.76
C GLN A 258 4.12 -15.45 4.91
N TYR A 259 3.00 -14.88 4.47
CA TYR A 259 2.70 -13.46 4.69
C TYR A 259 1.94 -13.31 5.99
N MET A 260 2.41 -12.43 6.86
CA MET A 260 1.83 -12.23 8.18
C MET A 260 1.50 -10.76 8.45
N SER A 261 0.36 -10.54 9.09
CA SER A 261 0.00 -9.23 9.64
C SER A 261 0.80 -8.92 10.90
N ALA A 262 0.82 -7.64 11.30
CA ALA A 262 1.53 -7.22 12.51
C ALA A 262 1.02 -7.93 13.80
N THR A 263 -0.28 -8.23 13.86
CA THR A 263 -0.88 -8.91 15.01
C THR A 263 -0.49 -10.39 15.11
N GLU A 264 -0.33 -11.05 13.96
CA GLU A 264 0.12 -12.44 13.90
C GLU A 264 1.60 -12.56 14.23
N GLU A 265 2.43 -11.66 13.70
CA GLU A 265 3.87 -11.61 13.94
C GLU A 265 4.24 -11.53 15.44
N MET A 266 3.48 -10.78 16.23
CA MET A 266 3.73 -10.61 17.68
C MET A 266 3.78 -11.94 18.47
N ARG A 267 3.21 -13.01 17.91
CA ARG A 267 3.16 -14.32 18.56
C ARG A 267 4.39 -15.18 18.27
N HIS A 268 5.25 -14.74 17.34
CA HIS A 268 6.37 -15.51 16.81
C HIS A 268 7.71 -14.87 17.15
N THR A 269 8.73 -15.71 17.27
CA THR A 269 10.13 -15.28 17.38
C THR A 269 10.75 -15.25 16.01
N VAL A 270 11.13 -14.06 15.55
CA VAL A 270 11.62 -13.81 14.17
C VAL A 270 13.12 -13.55 14.19
N ALA A 271 13.89 -14.35 13.44
CA ALA A 271 15.33 -14.13 13.24
C ALA A 271 15.57 -13.10 12.12
N GLN A 272 16.69 -12.40 12.20
CA GLN A 272 17.10 -11.46 11.15
C GLN A 272 17.64 -12.20 9.92
N ALA A 273 17.48 -11.58 8.73
CA ALA A 273 17.91 -12.16 7.46
C ALA A 273 19.43 -12.39 7.36
N ASN A 274 20.25 -11.67 8.15
CA ASN A 274 21.70 -11.80 8.18
C ASN A 274 22.22 -12.91 9.10
N ALA A 275 21.32 -13.69 9.71
CA ALA A 275 21.72 -14.83 10.53
C ALA A 275 22.55 -15.83 9.72
N ALA A 276 23.69 -16.30 10.30
CA ALA A 276 24.58 -17.24 9.64
C ALA A 276 23.92 -18.61 9.48
N LEU A 277 23.74 -19.06 8.23
CA LEU A 277 23.18 -20.36 7.89
C LEU A 277 24.25 -21.28 7.29
N ASP A 278 24.09 -22.60 7.46
CA ASP A 278 24.84 -23.63 6.75
C ASP A 278 24.26 -23.87 5.35
N GLU A 279 24.94 -24.68 4.55
CA GLU A 279 24.50 -25.10 3.21
C GLU A 279 23.14 -25.82 3.23
N ASN A 280 22.77 -26.41 4.35
CA ASN A 280 21.49 -27.08 4.58
C ASN A 280 20.41 -26.16 5.17
N GLY A 281 20.66 -24.85 5.29
CA GLY A 281 19.72 -23.88 5.85
C GLY A 281 19.60 -23.91 7.38
N LYS A 282 20.52 -24.61 8.11
CA LYS A 282 20.54 -24.64 9.56
C LYS A 282 21.33 -23.47 10.14
N PHE A 283 20.89 -22.90 11.28
CA PHE A 283 21.66 -21.86 11.98
C PHE A 283 23.00 -22.39 12.46
N LYS A 284 24.09 -21.66 12.16
CA LYS A 284 25.45 -21.99 12.62
C LYS A 284 25.65 -21.73 14.10
N ASN A 285 24.98 -20.71 14.63
CA ASN A 285 25.12 -20.27 16.00
C ASN A 285 23.99 -20.83 16.87
N ASP A 286 24.28 -21.23 18.08
CA ASP A 286 23.26 -21.68 19.04
C ASP A 286 22.36 -20.52 19.50
N LEU A 287 22.92 -19.31 19.59
CA LEU A 287 22.21 -18.07 19.92
C LEU A 287 22.10 -17.20 18.66
N VAL A 288 20.88 -16.85 18.32
CA VAL A 288 20.55 -16.03 17.17
C VAL A 288 19.91 -14.73 17.62
N SER A 289 20.25 -13.63 16.96
CA SER A 289 19.57 -12.35 17.17
C SER A 289 18.16 -12.40 16.60
N THR A 290 17.19 -12.20 17.46
CA THR A 290 15.78 -12.31 17.15
C THR A 290 15.01 -11.07 17.57
N ARG A 291 13.85 -10.91 16.98
CA ARG A 291 12.84 -9.90 17.32
C ARG A 291 11.59 -10.62 17.82
N GLN A 292 11.08 -10.20 18.97
CA GLN A 292 9.83 -10.69 19.52
C GLN A 292 9.06 -9.51 20.10
N ASN A 293 7.83 -9.32 19.67
CA ASN A 293 6.95 -8.24 20.13
C ASN A 293 7.57 -6.82 20.07
N GLY A 294 8.43 -6.56 19.07
CA GLY A 294 9.13 -5.28 18.90
C GLY A 294 10.47 -5.16 19.62
N ASP A 295 10.79 -6.06 20.53
CA ASP A 295 12.05 -6.07 21.28
C ASP A 295 13.09 -6.98 20.60
N TYR A 296 14.35 -6.55 20.63
CA TYR A 296 15.47 -7.35 20.13
C TYR A 296 16.09 -8.17 21.25
N THR A 297 16.07 -9.49 21.08
CA THR A 297 16.57 -10.46 22.06
C THR A 297 17.46 -11.50 21.39
N LEU A 298 18.25 -12.21 22.20
CA LEU A 298 18.97 -13.39 21.74
C LEU A 298 18.15 -14.62 22.12
N ALA A 299 17.78 -15.44 21.16
CA ALA A 299 17.06 -16.68 21.37
C ALA A 299 17.89 -17.88 20.90
N GLN A 300 17.60 -19.07 21.46
CA GLN A 300 18.17 -20.30 20.97
C GLN A 300 17.67 -20.62 19.56
N SER A 301 18.49 -21.18 18.71
CA SER A 301 18.15 -21.53 17.33
C SER A 301 16.92 -22.43 17.21
N SER A 302 16.66 -23.27 18.22
CA SER A 302 15.47 -24.14 18.30
C SER A 302 14.17 -23.42 18.66
N ALA A 303 14.27 -22.20 19.22
CA ALA A 303 13.11 -21.38 19.63
C ALA A 303 12.72 -20.36 18.55
N VAL A 304 13.39 -20.34 17.41
CA VAL A 304 13.11 -19.44 16.29
C VAL A 304 12.02 -20.06 15.42
N ASP A 305 10.93 -19.32 15.21
CA ASP A 305 9.79 -19.75 14.39
C ASP A 305 9.90 -19.30 12.95
N LEU A 306 10.43 -18.10 12.73
CA LEU A 306 10.46 -17.40 11.46
C LEU A 306 11.81 -16.72 11.23
N ILE A 307 12.13 -16.49 9.96
CA ILE A 307 13.27 -15.66 9.55
C ILE A 307 12.86 -14.66 8.47
N ASP A 308 13.44 -13.46 8.50
CA ASP A 308 13.26 -12.45 7.45
C ASP A 308 13.74 -12.98 6.08
N VAL A 309 13.02 -12.63 5.01
CA VAL A 309 13.36 -13.09 3.65
C VAL A 309 14.63 -12.41 3.14
N SER A 310 14.77 -11.10 3.36
CA SER A 310 15.89 -10.28 2.88
C SER A 310 16.02 -9.01 3.71
N PRO A 311 17.23 -8.45 3.85
CA PRO A 311 17.42 -7.12 4.45
C PRO A 311 16.69 -5.99 3.71
N LYS A 312 16.46 -6.12 2.41
CA LYS A 312 15.69 -5.17 1.60
C LYS A 312 14.20 -5.09 1.98
N GLN A 313 13.72 -6.03 2.77
CA GLN A 313 12.36 -6.07 3.29
C GLN A 313 12.01 -4.85 4.15
N LEU A 314 13.00 -4.27 4.84
CA LEU A 314 12.81 -3.15 5.75
C LEU A 314 12.47 -1.84 5.03
N VAL A 315 13.00 -1.62 3.84
CA VAL A 315 13.00 -0.34 3.13
C VAL A 315 12.07 -0.33 1.92
N SER A 316 11.71 0.87 1.47
CA SER A 316 10.93 1.09 0.23
C SER A 316 11.77 0.84 -1.02
N VAL A 317 11.13 0.87 -2.19
CA VAL A 317 11.79 0.69 -3.47
C VAL A 317 12.86 1.77 -3.70
N ALA A 318 12.56 3.05 -3.46
CA ALA A 318 13.52 4.13 -3.65
C ALA A 318 14.73 4.01 -2.71
N ALA A 319 14.49 3.72 -1.42
CA ALA A 319 15.57 3.52 -0.45
C ALA A 319 16.41 2.27 -0.76
N SER A 320 15.80 1.22 -1.29
CA SER A 320 16.49 -0.03 -1.64
C SER A 320 17.44 0.10 -2.85
N LEU A 321 17.34 1.17 -3.62
CA LEU A 321 18.23 1.50 -4.73
C LEU A 321 19.52 2.20 -4.27
N ILE A 322 19.63 2.63 -3.02
CA ILE A 322 20.82 3.29 -2.48
C ILE A 322 21.86 2.22 -2.13
N PRO A 323 23.02 2.18 -2.81
CA PRO A 323 24.09 1.26 -2.45
C PRO A 323 24.71 1.66 -1.11
N PHE A 324 25.11 0.67 -0.30
CA PHE A 324 25.70 0.88 1.04
C PHE A 324 24.83 1.70 1.99
N LEU A 325 23.51 1.54 1.88
CA LEU A 325 22.51 2.26 2.71
C LEU A 325 22.77 2.10 4.21
N GLU A 326 23.25 0.93 4.63
CA GLU A 326 23.59 0.61 6.02
C GLU A 326 24.68 1.49 6.63
N ASN A 327 25.49 2.13 5.79
CA ASN A 327 26.55 3.03 6.21
C ASN A 327 26.15 4.52 6.22
N ASP A 328 24.94 4.82 5.75
CA ASP A 328 24.42 6.19 5.66
C ASP A 328 23.58 6.55 6.88
N ASP A 329 23.64 7.81 7.29
CA ASP A 329 22.69 8.37 8.26
C ASP A 329 21.28 8.41 7.68
N ALA A 330 20.28 8.11 8.53
CA ALA A 330 18.89 8.07 8.11
C ALA A 330 18.39 9.38 7.49
N ASN A 331 18.84 10.53 8.00
CA ASN A 331 18.46 11.84 7.45
C ASN A 331 18.98 12.02 6.02
N ARG A 332 20.23 11.61 5.75
CA ARG A 332 20.81 11.70 4.40
C ARG A 332 20.22 10.68 3.45
N ALA A 333 19.90 9.49 3.91
CA ALA A 333 19.18 8.47 3.14
C ALA A 333 17.77 8.95 2.75
N LEU A 334 17.04 9.63 3.64
CA LEU A 334 15.77 10.26 3.36
C LEU A 334 15.88 11.31 2.24
N MET A 335 16.85 12.22 2.34
CA MET A 335 17.11 13.22 1.30
C MET A 335 17.47 12.55 -0.04
N GLY A 336 18.37 11.57 -0.02
CA GLY A 336 18.80 10.83 -1.21
C GLY A 336 17.66 10.09 -1.91
N SER A 337 16.81 9.38 -1.16
CA SER A 337 15.66 8.68 -1.73
C SER A 337 14.64 9.64 -2.35
N ASN A 338 14.43 10.80 -1.73
CA ASN A 338 13.56 11.85 -2.29
C ASN A 338 14.16 12.47 -3.56
N MET A 339 15.47 12.70 -3.59
CA MET A 339 16.17 13.26 -4.77
C MET A 339 16.21 12.30 -5.96
N GLN A 340 16.31 10.99 -5.78
CA GLN A 340 16.24 10.00 -6.84
C GLN A 340 14.92 10.12 -7.65
N ARG A 341 13.82 10.43 -6.99
CA ARG A 341 12.51 10.63 -7.65
C ARG A 341 12.43 11.88 -8.51
N GLN A 342 13.33 12.84 -8.33
CA GLN A 342 13.38 14.11 -9.07
C GLN A 342 14.35 14.06 -10.26
N ALA A 343 15.05 12.93 -10.46
CA ALA A 343 16.00 12.78 -11.55
C ALA A 343 15.34 12.89 -12.92
N VAL A 344 15.81 13.81 -13.75
CA VAL A 344 15.29 14.05 -15.10
C VAL A 344 15.88 13.01 -16.07
N PRO A 345 15.06 12.42 -16.99
CA PRO A 345 15.57 11.52 -18.01
C PRO A 345 16.56 12.23 -18.94
N LEU A 346 17.77 11.69 -19.05
CA LEU A 346 18.81 12.21 -19.92
C LEU A 346 18.64 11.68 -21.36
N LEU A 347 19.26 12.36 -22.32
CA LEU A 347 19.33 11.91 -23.73
C LEU A 347 19.92 10.49 -23.82
N LYS A 348 21.00 10.25 -23.06
CA LYS A 348 21.65 8.96 -22.97
C LYS A 348 21.97 8.68 -21.53
N ALA A 349 21.16 7.82 -20.90
CA ALA A 349 21.39 7.35 -19.54
C ALA A 349 22.43 6.22 -19.51
N GLU A 350 23.04 5.98 -18.37
CA GLU A 350 23.95 4.86 -18.11
C GLU A 350 23.54 4.12 -16.85
N ALA A 351 23.58 2.80 -16.91
CA ALA A 351 23.37 1.97 -15.74
C ALA A 351 24.45 2.25 -14.67
N PRO A 352 24.11 2.25 -13.37
CA PRO A 352 25.07 2.48 -12.31
C PRO A 352 26.12 1.37 -12.28
N LEU A 353 27.39 1.74 -12.06
CA LEU A 353 28.49 0.76 -11.92
C LEU A 353 28.35 -0.08 -10.65
N VAL A 354 27.79 0.50 -9.59
CA VAL A 354 27.48 -0.18 -8.33
C VAL A 354 25.99 -0.11 -8.12
N GLY A 355 25.33 -1.24 -8.16
CA GLY A 355 23.88 -1.38 -8.00
C GLY A 355 23.52 -2.31 -6.84
N THR A 356 22.24 -2.35 -6.52
CA THR A 356 21.67 -3.19 -5.45
C THR A 356 20.95 -4.43 -5.97
N GLY A 357 20.80 -4.57 -7.30
CA GLY A 357 20.10 -5.68 -7.96
C GLY A 357 18.59 -5.50 -8.04
N ILE A 358 18.04 -4.38 -7.60
CA ILE A 358 16.60 -4.04 -7.75
C ILE A 358 16.34 -3.26 -9.04
N GLU A 359 17.35 -2.67 -9.63
CA GLU A 359 17.26 -1.81 -10.80
C GLU A 359 16.55 -2.48 -11.98
N GLU A 360 16.87 -3.72 -12.26
CA GLU A 360 16.21 -4.50 -13.32
C GLU A 360 14.73 -4.72 -13.03
N VAL A 361 14.40 -5.10 -11.80
CA VAL A 361 13.01 -5.34 -11.38
C VAL A 361 12.19 -4.07 -11.47
N VAL A 362 12.73 -2.93 -11.03
CA VAL A 362 12.05 -1.63 -11.09
C VAL A 362 11.81 -1.21 -12.53
N ALA A 363 12.80 -1.32 -13.40
CA ALA A 363 12.68 -0.98 -14.81
C ALA A 363 11.61 -1.84 -15.53
N ARG A 364 11.57 -3.12 -15.22
CA ARG A 364 10.58 -4.06 -15.74
C ARG A 364 9.17 -3.75 -15.24
N ASP A 365 9.00 -3.66 -13.93
CA ASP A 365 7.68 -3.56 -13.29
C ASP A 365 7.07 -2.15 -13.42
N SER A 366 7.87 -1.12 -13.65
CA SER A 366 7.38 0.23 -13.93
C SER A 366 6.65 0.35 -15.28
N GLY A 367 6.89 -0.60 -16.21
CA GLY A 367 6.36 -0.54 -17.56
C GLY A 367 7.08 0.47 -18.47
N ALA A 368 8.21 1.03 -18.05
CA ALA A 368 9.05 1.91 -18.87
C ALA A 368 9.71 1.12 -20.01
N ALA A 369 10.23 -0.06 -19.70
CA ALA A 369 10.77 -1.00 -20.68
C ALA A 369 9.67 -1.90 -21.27
N ILE A 370 9.77 -2.24 -22.54
CA ILE A 370 8.87 -3.16 -23.22
C ILE A 370 9.46 -4.58 -23.11
N MET A 371 8.65 -5.52 -22.62
CA MET A 371 9.02 -6.92 -22.51
C MET A 371 8.25 -7.78 -23.52
N ALA A 372 8.89 -8.86 -23.97
CA ALA A 372 8.25 -9.87 -24.81
C ALA A 372 7.19 -10.64 -24.01
N LYS A 373 5.96 -10.74 -24.53
CA LYS A 373 4.86 -11.48 -23.89
C LYS A 373 5.07 -12.98 -23.97
N ARG A 374 5.69 -13.45 -25.07
CA ARG A 374 6.00 -14.84 -25.34
C ARG A 374 7.30 -14.96 -26.16
N GLY A 375 7.89 -16.15 -26.19
CA GLY A 375 9.12 -16.40 -26.94
C GLY A 375 8.89 -16.36 -28.45
N GLY A 376 9.87 -15.85 -29.21
CA GLY A 376 9.78 -15.76 -30.65
C GLY A 376 10.99 -15.16 -31.32
N ILE A 377 10.92 -15.05 -32.65
CA ILE A 377 11.96 -14.47 -33.49
C ILE A 377 11.52 -13.07 -33.93
N ILE A 378 12.43 -12.12 -33.84
CA ILE A 378 12.21 -10.76 -34.29
C ILE A 378 12.13 -10.74 -35.81
N ASP A 379 10.96 -10.37 -36.36
CA ASP A 379 10.71 -10.34 -37.79
C ASP A 379 10.99 -8.95 -38.40
N GLN A 380 10.52 -7.90 -37.72
CA GLN A 380 10.72 -6.52 -38.15
C GLN A 380 11.02 -5.61 -36.96
N VAL A 381 11.92 -4.66 -37.15
CA VAL A 381 12.24 -3.60 -36.18
C VAL A 381 12.32 -2.29 -36.92
N ASP A 382 11.56 -1.32 -36.46
CA ASP A 382 11.68 0.08 -36.87
C ASP A 382 11.63 1.00 -35.61
N ALA A 383 11.75 2.31 -35.81
CA ALA A 383 11.75 3.26 -34.70
C ALA A 383 10.41 3.30 -33.92
N GLN A 384 9.30 2.82 -34.49
CA GLN A 384 7.97 2.92 -33.91
C GLN A 384 7.41 1.58 -33.45
N ARG A 385 7.91 0.46 -34.01
CA ARG A 385 7.36 -0.86 -33.71
C ARG A 385 8.41 -1.96 -33.76
N ILE A 386 8.15 -3.02 -33.00
CA ILE A 386 8.86 -4.28 -33.05
C ILE A 386 7.83 -5.36 -33.34
N VAL A 387 8.10 -6.22 -34.32
CA VAL A 387 7.22 -7.33 -34.69
C VAL A 387 7.94 -8.63 -34.34
N ILE A 388 7.31 -9.42 -33.51
CA ILE A 388 7.83 -10.73 -33.06
C ILE A 388 6.93 -11.81 -33.60
N ARG A 389 7.51 -12.76 -34.33
CA ARG A 389 6.84 -13.99 -34.73
C ARG A 389 7.00 -15.00 -33.60
N ALA A 390 5.90 -15.26 -32.90
CA ALA A 390 5.89 -16.17 -31.77
C ALA A 390 6.21 -17.60 -32.21
N THR A 391 7.03 -18.29 -31.44
CA THR A 391 7.38 -19.70 -31.61
C THR A 391 6.91 -20.56 -30.46
N GLU A 392 6.51 -19.91 -29.34
CA GLU A 392 6.05 -20.53 -28.10
C GLU A 392 4.68 -20.00 -27.72
N ASP A 393 3.95 -20.71 -26.88
CA ASP A 393 2.63 -20.32 -26.32
C ASP A 393 1.59 -19.97 -27.41
N LEU A 394 1.55 -20.75 -28.52
CA LEU A 394 0.57 -20.57 -29.58
C LEU A 394 -0.74 -21.28 -29.25
N GLU A 395 -1.83 -20.52 -29.17
CA GLU A 395 -3.19 -21.07 -29.01
C GLU A 395 -3.86 -21.29 -30.37
N LEU A 396 -4.82 -22.22 -30.43
CA LEU A 396 -5.60 -22.50 -31.64
C LEU A 396 -6.41 -21.24 -32.03
N GLY A 397 -6.11 -20.68 -33.22
CA GLY A 397 -6.75 -19.47 -33.74
C GLY A 397 -5.96 -18.18 -33.50
N ASP A 398 -4.79 -18.26 -32.87
CA ASP A 398 -3.90 -17.11 -32.69
C ASP A 398 -3.16 -16.75 -33.98
N ALA A 399 -2.98 -15.46 -34.24
CA ALA A 399 -2.24 -14.96 -35.39
C ALA A 399 -0.74 -15.30 -35.36
N GLY A 400 -0.20 -15.70 -34.20
CA GLY A 400 1.21 -16.04 -34.03
C GLY A 400 2.18 -14.87 -34.17
N VAL A 401 1.67 -13.64 -34.13
CA VAL A 401 2.48 -12.41 -34.29
C VAL A 401 2.14 -11.41 -33.19
N ASP A 402 3.16 -10.94 -32.51
CA ASP A 402 3.06 -9.86 -31.51
C ASP A 402 3.64 -8.57 -32.05
N ILE A 403 2.87 -7.51 -32.00
CA ILE A 403 3.30 -6.17 -32.45
C ILE A 403 3.40 -5.25 -31.23
N TYR A 404 4.61 -4.78 -30.93
CA TYR A 404 4.91 -3.83 -29.88
C TYR A 404 5.10 -2.44 -30.49
N ARG A 405 4.25 -1.50 -30.08
CA ARG A 405 4.36 -0.10 -30.52
C ARG A 405 5.11 0.70 -29.46
N MET A 406 6.16 1.38 -29.86
CA MET A 406 6.98 2.22 -28.99
C MET A 406 6.42 3.63 -28.89
N ARG A 407 6.47 4.20 -27.69
CA ARG A 407 6.14 5.61 -27.42
C ARG A 407 7.31 6.47 -27.91
N LYS A 408 7.01 7.43 -28.77
CA LYS A 408 8.03 8.30 -29.36
C LYS A 408 7.80 9.74 -28.95
N PHE A 409 8.77 10.34 -28.26
CA PHE A 409 8.81 11.76 -27.90
C PHE A 409 7.49 12.32 -27.33
N GLN A 410 6.87 11.56 -26.44
CA GLN A 410 5.65 11.99 -25.75
C GLN A 410 6.02 12.82 -24.53
N ARG A 411 5.19 13.81 -24.23
CA ARG A 411 5.32 14.64 -23.04
C ARG A 411 4.80 13.91 -21.81
N SER A 412 5.57 13.89 -20.73
CA SER A 412 5.09 13.45 -19.41
C SER A 412 4.30 14.53 -18.66
N ASN A 413 3.71 14.20 -17.54
CA ASN A 413 3.02 15.16 -16.68
C ASN A 413 3.92 16.31 -16.20
N GLN A 414 5.21 16.04 -15.97
CA GLN A 414 6.22 17.02 -15.55
C GLN A 414 7.04 17.59 -16.71
N ASN A 415 6.52 17.55 -17.92
CA ASN A 415 7.18 18.05 -19.14
C ASN A 415 8.49 17.34 -19.51
N THR A 416 8.72 16.14 -19.04
CA THR A 416 9.87 15.32 -19.43
C THR A 416 9.56 14.50 -20.69
N CYS A 417 10.60 14.10 -21.42
CA CYS A 417 10.45 13.33 -22.64
C CYS A 417 10.31 11.84 -22.38
N ILE A 418 9.23 11.24 -22.87
CA ILE A 418 9.03 9.79 -22.90
C ILE A 418 9.36 9.29 -24.31
N ASN A 419 10.47 8.58 -24.45
CA ASN A 419 10.91 8.00 -25.71
C ASN A 419 11.42 6.58 -25.48
N GLN A 420 10.95 5.63 -26.28
CA GLN A 420 11.37 4.24 -26.23
C GLN A 420 12.24 3.89 -27.42
N ARG A 421 13.28 3.09 -27.20
CA ARG A 421 14.26 2.69 -28.21
C ARG A 421 14.39 1.17 -28.25
N PRO A 422 14.41 0.53 -29.43
CA PRO A 422 14.60 -0.90 -29.56
C PRO A 422 16.02 -1.31 -29.17
N LEU A 423 16.14 -2.45 -28.50
CA LEU A 423 17.42 -3.09 -28.15
C LEU A 423 17.77 -4.25 -29.08
N VAL A 424 16.74 -4.83 -29.72
CA VAL A 424 16.84 -6.05 -30.51
C VAL A 424 17.03 -5.74 -32.01
N LYS A 425 17.56 -6.72 -32.74
CA LYS A 425 17.74 -6.69 -34.19
C LYS A 425 16.87 -7.73 -34.86
N VAL A 426 16.62 -7.54 -36.15
CA VAL A 426 15.91 -8.53 -36.98
C VAL A 426 16.68 -9.84 -36.99
N GLY A 427 15.98 -10.94 -36.72
CA GLY A 427 16.52 -12.29 -36.65
C GLY A 427 16.92 -12.74 -35.22
N ASP A 428 16.97 -11.85 -34.25
CA ASP A 428 17.24 -12.23 -32.87
C ASP A 428 16.10 -13.10 -32.30
N TYR A 429 16.46 -14.06 -31.48
CA TYR A 429 15.50 -14.83 -30.69
C TYR A 429 15.35 -14.20 -29.31
N VAL A 430 14.11 -14.00 -28.88
CA VAL A 430 13.79 -13.47 -27.54
C VAL A 430 12.92 -14.44 -26.77
N ARG A 431 13.14 -14.51 -25.46
CA ARG A 431 12.37 -15.34 -24.53
C ARG A 431 11.21 -14.53 -23.94
N LYS A 432 10.22 -15.24 -23.42
CA LYS A 432 9.14 -14.63 -22.63
C LYS A 432 9.71 -13.84 -21.45
N GLY A 433 9.29 -12.56 -21.31
CA GLY A 433 9.75 -11.66 -20.25
C GLY A 433 11.09 -10.97 -20.50
N GLU A 434 11.73 -11.20 -21.64
CA GLU A 434 12.95 -10.49 -22.02
C GLU A 434 12.65 -9.07 -22.50
N VAL A 435 13.51 -8.12 -22.14
CA VAL A 435 13.34 -6.70 -22.51
C VAL A 435 13.74 -6.53 -23.98
N VAL A 436 12.79 -5.99 -24.76
CA VAL A 436 12.99 -5.76 -26.22
C VAL A 436 13.19 -4.29 -26.57
N ALA A 437 12.76 -3.37 -25.70
CA ALA A 437 12.99 -1.94 -25.88
C ALA A 437 13.16 -1.23 -24.54
N ASP A 438 14.12 -0.31 -24.48
CA ASP A 438 14.34 0.60 -23.37
C ASP A 438 13.40 1.80 -23.42
N GLY A 439 13.01 2.28 -22.23
CA GLY A 439 12.26 3.51 -22.03
C GLY A 439 13.10 4.69 -21.54
N PRO A 440 12.46 5.74 -21.03
CA PRO A 440 13.16 6.83 -20.36
C PRO A 440 13.87 6.33 -19.11
N SER A 441 15.06 6.87 -18.83
CA SER A 441 15.88 6.51 -17.67
C SER A 441 16.13 5.00 -17.52
N THR A 442 16.27 4.29 -18.61
CA THR A 442 16.64 2.86 -18.64
C THR A 442 17.80 2.62 -19.58
N ASP A 443 18.63 1.64 -19.24
CA ASP A 443 19.79 1.20 -20.02
C ASP A 443 19.87 -0.34 -19.98
N ILE A 444 19.69 -0.98 -21.12
CA ILE A 444 19.67 -2.45 -21.30
C ILE A 444 18.74 -3.14 -20.26
N GLY A 445 17.55 -2.59 -20.08
CA GLY A 445 16.55 -3.15 -19.15
C GLY A 445 16.81 -2.87 -17.67
N GLU A 446 17.83 -2.12 -17.32
CA GLU A 446 18.12 -1.65 -15.96
C GLU A 446 17.73 -0.19 -15.78
N LEU A 447 17.36 0.19 -14.55
CA LEU A 447 17.07 1.57 -14.21
C LEU A 447 18.37 2.39 -14.21
N ALA A 448 18.40 3.45 -15.04
CA ALA A 448 19.52 4.36 -15.18
C ALA A 448 19.03 5.81 -14.98
N LEU A 449 19.15 6.31 -13.75
CA LEU A 449 18.66 7.65 -13.39
C LEU A 449 19.61 8.79 -13.77
N GLY A 450 20.81 8.48 -14.27
CA GLY A 450 21.81 9.48 -14.58
C GLY A 450 22.99 8.92 -15.36
N LYS A 451 24.18 9.45 -15.05
CA LYS A 451 25.47 9.12 -15.64
C LYS A 451 26.50 8.78 -14.57
N ASN A 452 27.45 7.91 -14.91
CA ASN A 452 28.63 7.67 -14.08
C ASN A 452 29.68 8.77 -14.36
N VAL A 453 29.90 9.63 -13.38
CA VAL A 453 30.83 10.75 -13.50
C VAL A 453 31.92 10.69 -12.43
N VAL A 454 33.12 11.18 -12.78
CA VAL A 454 34.22 11.31 -11.81
C VAL A 454 33.92 12.51 -10.91
N VAL A 455 34.00 12.31 -9.60
CA VAL A 455 33.68 13.31 -8.57
C VAL A 455 34.94 13.55 -7.73
N ALA A 456 35.22 14.82 -7.39
CA ALA A 456 36.22 15.20 -6.42
C ALA A 456 35.56 15.80 -5.17
N PHE A 457 35.88 15.26 -4.00
CA PHE A 457 35.42 15.76 -2.70
C PHE A 457 36.44 16.70 -2.11
N MET A 458 36.33 17.97 -2.43
CA MET A 458 37.27 18.99 -1.96
C MET A 458 36.62 20.38 -2.01
N PRO A 459 37.02 21.34 -1.12
CA PRO A 459 36.63 22.73 -1.29
C PRO A 459 37.38 23.34 -2.51
N TRP A 460 36.65 24.14 -3.31
CA TRP A 460 37.24 24.79 -4.48
C TRP A 460 36.83 26.27 -4.54
N ASN A 461 37.71 27.15 -4.07
CA ASN A 461 37.56 28.61 -4.09
C ASN A 461 36.18 29.15 -3.60
N GLY A 462 35.50 28.43 -2.73
CA GLY A 462 34.19 28.78 -2.22
C GLY A 462 33.02 28.58 -3.20
N TYR A 463 33.26 28.12 -4.42
CA TYR A 463 32.20 27.91 -5.41
C TYR A 463 31.32 26.66 -5.14
N ASN A 464 31.78 25.77 -4.27
CA ASN A 464 31.00 24.61 -3.80
C ASN A 464 30.61 24.71 -2.31
N TYR A 465 30.40 25.95 -1.83
CA TYR A 465 29.97 26.21 -0.46
C TYR A 465 28.53 25.66 -0.22
N GLU A 466 28.33 25.03 0.94
CA GLU A 466 27.08 24.33 1.32
C GLU A 466 26.70 23.23 0.31
N ASP A 467 25.49 23.28 -0.24
CA ASP A 467 24.97 22.27 -1.18
C ASP A 467 25.29 22.59 -2.65
N SER A 468 26.14 23.58 -2.91
CA SER A 468 26.56 23.95 -4.26
C SER A 468 27.48 22.89 -4.87
N ILE A 469 27.25 22.58 -6.14
CA ILE A 469 28.07 21.64 -6.91
C ILE A 469 28.68 22.40 -8.10
N LEU A 470 30.02 22.29 -8.26
CA LEU A 470 30.74 22.80 -9.41
C LEU A 470 30.85 21.69 -10.46
N ILE A 471 30.50 21.98 -11.69
CA ILE A 471 30.60 21.04 -12.81
C ILE A 471 31.64 21.49 -13.82
N SER A 472 32.27 20.53 -14.50
CA SER A 472 33.24 20.79 -15.57
C SER A 472 32.53 21.27 -16.83
N GLU A 473 33.14 22.20 -17.59
CA GLU A 473 32.66 22.64 -18.91
C GLU A 473 32.54 21.47 -19.91
N ARG A 474 33.34 20.41 -19.75
CA ARG A 474 33.25 19.18 -20.55
C ARG A 474 31.84 18.55 -20.49
N ILE A 475 31.16 18.58 -19.32
CA ILE A 475 29.83 18.03 -19.12
C ILE A 475 28.80 18.74 -20.04
N VAL A 476 28.95 20.04 -20.19
CA VAL A 476 28.08 20.83 -21.09
C VAL A 476 28.44 20.56 -22.55
N ARG A 477 29.69 20.54 -22.90
CA ARG A 477 30.17 20.33 -24.28
C ARG A 477 29.82 18.94 -24.80
N ASP A 478 29.92 17.91 -23.96
CA ASP A 478 29.71 16.52 -24.35
C ASP A 478 28.26 16.06 -24.12
N ASP A 479 27.31 16.97 -23.83
CA ASP A 479 25.88 16.71 -23.60
C ASP A 479 25.61 15.62 -22.53
N VAL A 480 26.44 15.58 -21.46
CA VAL A 480 26.39 14.50 -20.46
C VAL A 480 25.07 14.51 -19.69
N PHE A 481 24.60 15.68 -19.25
CA PHE A 481 23.35 15.86 -18.50
C PHE A 481 22.23 16.51 -19.32
N THR A 482 22.35 16.56 -20.63
CA THR A 482 21.35 17.17 -21.50
C THR A 482 20.06 16.37 -21.49
N SER A 483 18.95 17.06 -21.35
CA SER A 483 17.59 16.53 -21.32
C SER A 483 16.69 17.30 -22.28
N VAL A 484 15.57 16.69 -22.65
CA VAL A 484 14.53 17.29 -23.52
C VAL A 484 13.28 17.55 -22.71
N HIS A 485 12.72 18.75 -22.83
CA HIS A 485 11.49 19.17 -22.17
C HIS A 485 10.44 19.63 -23.18
#